data_5becbd22152513b816d8b146b7863064
#
_entry.id   5becbd22152513b816d8b146b7863064
#
_cell.length_a   1.000
_cell.length_b   1.000
_cell.length_c   1.000
_cell.angle_alpha   90.00
_cell.angle_beta   90.00
_cell.angle_gamma   90.00
#
_symmetry.space_group_name_H-M   'P 1'
#
loop_
_entity.id
_entity.type
_entity.pdbx_description
1 polymer ?
#
loop_
_entity_poly.entity_id
_entity_poly.type
_entity_poly.pdbx_seq_one_letter_code
_entity_poly.pdbx_strand_id
1 'polypeptide(L)'
;MKRAVLGLLLMLFPLFLFAQEKRLVVRSYGPSSAGDARAWTSNVTDKNNRVTALIEITFPGQDSLLFEGIIGKPIHDFAGIWMVHVPEGTKGFKIATAGCKPLNYTFPEALIPESGVTYLMDLSLESLTKLRTLILPSFSYNSAQTAWGIMLGVCKKNGAFFHAKTNHTYGLNPETSCDADGMVDGGKAWFTGESQTSRWAFTAGYMRQLFNRVHSSLYIYAGGGYGARILAWRMYGTDGNYTYARVSPVSYEGLEVEAGLIYRFHWLAFSAGVQTNQFKYAEANMGIGVMF
;
A
#
# COMPACT_ATOMS: atom_id res chain seq x y z
N MET A 1 -12.55 1.50 26.74
CA MET A 1 -12.15 0.96 25.43
C MET A 1 -12.89 1.59 24.23
N LYS A 2 -14.22 1.70 24.18
CA LYS A 2 -14.96 2.28 23.01
C LYS A 2 -14.55 3.72 22.65
N ARG A 3 -14.24 4.59 23.63
CA ARG A 3 -13.82 5.99 23.39
C ARG A 3 -12.39 6.12 22.83
N ALA A 4 -11.48 5.21 23.18
CA ALA A 4 -10.10 5.21 22.65
C ALA A 4 -10.04 4.75 21.19
N VAL A 5 -10.87 3.79 20.80
CA VAL A 5 -10.98 3.31 19.40
C VAL A 5 -11.57 4.40 18.49
N LEU A 6 -12.58 5.15 18.98
CA LEU A 6 -13.17 6.26 18.24
C LEU A 6 -12.17 7.42 18.06
N GLY A 7 -11.35 7.70 19.08
CA GLY A 7 -10.28 8.70 19.00
C GLY A 7 -9.18 8.33 18.02
N LEU A 8 -8.79 7.05 17.95
CA LEU A 8 -7.81 6.54 17.00
C LEU A 8 -8.33 6.60 15.56
N LEU A 9 -9.61 6.28 15.34
CA LEU A 9 -10.27 6.40 14.04
C LEU A 9 -10.38 7.85 13.58
N LEU A 10 -10.67 8.80 14.48
CA LEU A 10 -10.73 10.22 14.17
C LEU A 10 -9.34 10.84 13.89
N MET A 11 -8.28 10.35 14.54
CA MET A 11 -6.90 10.79 14.23
C MET A 11 -6.38 10.26 12.89
N LEU A 12 -6.90 9.13 12.40
CA LEU A 12 -6.54 8.59 11.08
C LEU A 12 -7.27 9.28 9.92
N PHE A 13 -8.39 9.96 10.18
CA PHE A 13 -9.22 10.60 9.15
C PHE A 13 -8.51 11.71 8.34
N PRO A 14 -7.70 12.62 8.93
CA PRO A 14 -6.99 13.64 8.15
C PRO A 14 -5.87 13.10 7.25
N LEU A 15 -5.37 11.88 7.49
CA LEU A 15 -4.36 11.25 6.62
C LEU A 15 -4.93 10.82 5.26
N PHE A 16 -6.25 10.75 5.10
CA PHE A 16 -6.92 10.37 3.85
C PHE A 16 -7.04 11.51 2.82
N LEU A 17 -6.89 12.77 3.25
CA LEU A 17 -7.22 13.93 2.43
C LEU A 17 -6.13 14.34 1.42
N PHE A 18 -4.92 13.75 1.44
CA PHE A 18 -3.78 14.22 0.64
C PHE A 18 -3.11 13.16 -0.24
N ALA A 19 -3.80 12.09 -0.58
CA ALA A 19 -3.25 11.10 -1.49
C ALA A 19 -3.29 11.62 -2.93
N GLN A 20 -2.21 12.24 -3.39
CA GLN A 20 -2.04 12.61 -4.79
C GLN A 20 -1.83 11.33 -5.61
N GLU A 21 -2.86 10.93 -6.34
CA GLU A 21 -2.88 9.67 -7.11
C GLU A 21 -2.17 9.77 -8.46
N LYS A 22 -1.85 10.99 -8.92
CA LYS A 22 -1.26 11.28 -10.22
C LYS A 22 -0.05 12.18 -10.09
N ARG A 23 0.86 12.09 -11.05
CA ARG A 23 1.96 13.04 -11.22
C ARG A 23 2.04 13.51 -12.66
N LEU A 24 2.46 14.75 -12.83
CA LEU A 24 2.86 15.29 -14.13
C LEU A 24 4.23 14.74 -14.51
N VAL A 25 4.37 14.35 -15.77
CA VAL A 25 5.63 13.88 -16.35
C VAL A 25 5.80 14.54 -17.71
N VAL A 26 6.99 15.08 -17.97
CA VAL A 26 7.38 15.54 -19.30
C VAL A 26 7.79 14.32 -20.12
N ARG A 27 7.12 14.06 -21.23
CA ARG A 27 7.46 12.99 -22.16
C ARG A 27 8.51 13.40 -23.16
N SER A 28 8.39 14.61 -23.66
CA SER A 28 9.33 15.21 -24.59
C SER A 28 9.47 16.70 -24.36
N TYR A 29 10.65 17.23 -24.63
CA TYR A 29 10.93 18.64 -24.66
C TYR A 29 12.02 18.88 -25.71
N GLY A 30 11.82 19.90 -26.55
CA GLY A 30 12.81 20.27 -27.57
C GLY A 30 12.36 21.46 -28.40
N PRO A 31 13.27 22.04 -29.20
CA PRO A 31 12.94 23.15 -30.07
C PRO A 31 11.94 22.70 -31.15
N SER A 32 11.09 23.63 -31.56
CA SER A 32 10.21 23.47 -32.71
C SER A 32 11.05 23.44 -34.01
N SER A 33 10.37 23.24 -35.15
CA SER A 33 11.06 23.22 -36.45
C SER A 33 11.86 24.52 -36.72
N ALA A 34 12.97 24.39 -37.44
CA ALA A 34 13.75 25.54 -37.86
C ALA A 34 12.87 26.51 -38.64
N GLY A 35 12.90 27.81 -38.25
CA GLY A 35 12.09 28.89 -38.86
C GLY A 35 10.76 29.17 -38.16
N ASP A 36 10.47 28.56 -37.03
CA ASP A 36 9.30 28.87 -36.22
C ASP A 36 9.43 30.26 -35.56
N ALA A 37 8.69 31.23 -36.12
CA ALA A 37 8.74 32.62 -35.68
C ALA A 37 7.70 32.97 -34.58
N ARG A 38 6.99 31.99 -34.02
CA ARG A 38 5.89 32.27 -33.06
C ARG A 38 6.34 32.99 -31.80
N ALA A 39 7.54 32.68 -31.30
CA ALA A 39 8.13 33.39 -30.17
C ALA A 39 8.36 34.88 -30.47
N TRP A 40 8.77 35.22 -31.70
CA TRP A 40 8.96 36.61 -32.16
C TRP A 40 7.62 37.31 -32.37
N THR A 41 6.64 36.63 -32.97
CA THR A 41 5.32 37.24 -33.24
C THR A 41 4.51 37.50 -31.99
N SER A 42 4.74 36.77 -30.91
CA SER A 42 4.10 36.99 -29.61
C SER A 42 4.50 38.33 -28.95
N ASN A 43 5.66 38.90 -29.36
CA ASN A 43 6.19 40.16 -28.91
C ASN A 43 6.29 40.34 -27.37
N VAL A 44 6.45 39.25 -26.64
CA VAL A 44 6.61 39.23 -25.17
C VAL A 44 8.09 39.39 -24.85
N THR A 45 8.46 40.38 -24.06
CA THR A 45 9.83 40.66 -23.67
C THR A 45 10.07 40.44 -22.18
N ASP A 46 11.29 40.16 -21.81
CA ASP A 46 11.77 40.07 -20.44
C ASP A 46 12.08 41.49 -19.87
N LYS A 47 12.57 41.54 -18.63
CA LYS A 47 12.96 42.81 -17.96
C LYS A 47 14.10 43.55 -18.66
N ASN A 48 14.83 42.89 -19.55
CA ASN A 48 15.97 43.43 -20.30
C ASN A 48 15.58 43.78 -21.75
N ASN A 49 14.27 43.82 -22.06
CA ASN A 49 13.71 44.02 -23.40
C ASN A 49 14.14 42.97 -24.45
N ARG A 50 14.53 41.76 -24.01
CA ARG A 50 14.82 40.66 -24.91
C ARG A 50 13.54 39.87 -25.15
N VAL A 51 13.35 39.41 -26.37
CA VAL A 51 12.24 38.51 -26.72
C VAL A 51 12.36 37.24 -25.92
N THR A 52 11.29 36.80 -25.29
CA THR A 52 11.28 35.60 -24.48
C THR A 52 11.27 34.32 -25.34
N ALA A 53 11.67 33.20 -24.77
CA ALA A 53 11.38 31.90 -25.35
C ALA A 53 9.88 31.59 -25.17
N LEU A 54 9.26 30.96 -26.16
CA LEU A 54 7.90 30.44 -26.11
C LEU A 54 7.95 28.92 -25.87
N ILE A 55 7.24 28.44 -24.89
CA ILE A 55 7.05 27.00 -24.68
C ILE A 55 5.59 26.66 -24.94
N GLU A 56 5.35 25.82 -25.92
CA GLU A 56 4.04 25.27 -26.23
C GLU A 56 3.92 23.91 -25.53
N ILE A 57 2.94 23.81 -24.64
CA ILE A 57 2.77 22.66 -23.78
C ILE A 57 1.48 21.96 -24.16
N THR A 58 1.63 20.76 -24.73
CA THR A 58 0.51 19.84 -24.98
C THR A 58 0.19 19.06 -23.70
N PHE A 59 -1.06 19.15 -23.25
CA PHE A 59 -1.53 18.48 -22.04
C PHE A 59 -2.90 17.83 -22.28
N PRO A 60 -3.02 16.49 -22.22
CA PRO A 60 -4.27 15.79 -22.50
C PRO A 60 -5.30 15.86 -21.37
N GLY A 61 -5.01 16.57 -20.28
CA GLY A 61 -5.93 16.77 -19.16
C GLY A 61 -6.92 17.89 -19.43
N GLN A 62 -8.13 17.75 -18.86
CA GLN A 62 -9.15 18.84 -18.88
C GLN A 62 -8.93 19.87 -17.76
N ASP A 63 -7.99 19.61 -16.84
CA ASP A 63 -7.71 20.47 -15.70
C ASP A 63 -6.85 21.67 -16.11
N SER A 64 -7.04 22.79 -15.43
CA SER A 64 -6.19 23.98 -15.60
C SER A 64 -4.77 23.72 -15.11
N LEU A 65 -3.79 24.20 -15.87
CA LEU A 65 -2.40 24.24 -15.46
C LEU A 65 -2.06 25.57 -14.80
N LEU A 66 -1.32 25.52 -13.72
CA LEU A 66 -0.74 26.67 -13.03
C LEU A 66 0.77 26.64 -13.25
N PHE A 67 1.35 27.79 -13.54
CA PHE A 67 2.78 27.93 -13.84
C PHE A 67 3.43 28.94 -12.90
N GLU A 68 4.62 28.61 -12.41
CA GLU A 68 5.49 29.54 -11.66
C GLU A 68 6.85 29.64 -12.37
N GLY A 69 7.42 30.82 -12.45
CA GLY A 69 8.70 31.08 -13.13
C GLY A 69 8.55 31.45 -14.61
N ILE A 70 7.36 31.86 -15.01
CA ILE A 70 7.04 32.33 -16.35
C ILE A 70 6.88 33.85 -16.39
N ILE A 71 6.87 34.45 -17.61
CA ILE A 71 6.56 35.87 -17.85
C ILE A 71 5.11 36.01 -18.34
N GLY A 72 4.39 36.94 -17.75
CA GLY A 72 3.00 37.22 -18.11
C GLY A 72 2.04 36.09 -17.65
N LYS A 73 0.88 36.04 -18.29
CA LYS A 73 -0.14 35.02 -18.05
C LYS A 73 -0.01 33.92 -19.11
N PRO A 74 -0.17 32.64 -18.73
CA PRO A 74 -0.23 31.59 -19.71
C PRO A 74 -1.46 31.74 -20.59
N ILE A 75 -1.32 31.45 -21.88
CA ILE A 75 -2.41 31.46 -22.85
C ILE A 75 -2.79 30.01 -23.12
N HIS A 76 -4.08 29.72 -23.06
CA HIS A 76 -4.63 28.39 -23.41
C HIS A 76 -5.46 28.56 -24.68
N ASP A 77 -5.08 27.86 -25.72
CA ASP A 77 -5.78 27.92 -27.00
C ASP A 77 -6.93 26.91 -27.11
N PHE A 78 -7.73 27.01 -28.16
CA PHE A 78 -8.85 26.08 -28.41
C PHE A 78 -8.42 24.65 -28.75
N ALA A 79 -7.15 24.44 -29.12
CA ALA A 79 -6.61 23.12 -29.41
C ALA A 79 -6.11 22.40 -28.15
N GLY A 80 -6.21 23.04 -26.96
CA GLY A 80 -5.74 22.48 -25.71
C GLY A 80 -4.24 22.65 -25.47
N ILE A 81 -3.60 23.57 -26.21
CA ILE A 81 -2.18 23.90 -26.07
C ILE A 81 -2.01 25.09 -25.12
N TRP A 82 -1.14 24.93 -24.15
CA TRP A 82 -0.74 25.99 -23.23
C TRP A 82 0.52 26.69 -23.76
N MET A 83 0.45 27.99 -23.93
CA MET A 83 1.58 28.83 -24.35
C MET A 83 2.11 29.61 -23.15
N VAL A 84 3.37 29.40 -22.81
CA VAL A 84 4.05 30.08 -21.70
C VAL A 84 5.35 30.72 -22.16
N HIS A 85 5.63 31.91 -21.68
CA HIS A 85 6.83 32.67 -21.99
C HIS A 85 7.82 32.56 -20.84
N VAL A 86 9.09 32.24 -21.14
CA VAL A 86 10.18 32.16 -20.15
C VAL A 86 11.35 33.04 -20.59
N PRO A 87 12.09 33.67 -19.65
CA PRO A 87 13.32 34.41 -19.97
C PRO A 87 14.37 33.50 -20.58
N GLU A 88 15.22 34.06 -21.42
CA GLU A 88 16.44 33.39 -21.87
C GLU A 88 17.29 32.91 -20.69
N GLY A 89 17.84 31.70 -20.78
CA GLY A 89 18.68 31.11 -19.74
C GLY A 89 17.93 30.57 -18.52
N THR A 90 16.60 30.53 -18.56
CA THR A 90 15.79 29.93 -17.48
C THR A 90 16.18 28.47 -17.29
N LYS A 91 16.62 28.09 -16.09
CA LYS A 91 17.02 26.71 -15.78
C LYS A 91 15.88 25.77 -15.50
N GLY A 92 14.70 26.27 -15.19
CA GLY A 92 13.52 25.47 -14.91
C GLY A 92 12.33 26.30 -14.49
N PHE A 93 11.17 25.67 -14.43
CA PHE A 93 9.93 26.27 -13.99
C PHE A 93 9.04 25.23 -13.33
N LYS A 94 8.00 25.66 -12.63
CA LYS A 94 7.09 24.79 -11.91
C LYS A 94 5.74 24.73 -12.60
N ILE A 95 5.22 23.51 -12.74
CA ILE A 95 3.89 23.24 -13.29
C ILE A 95 3.07 22.54 -12.24
N ALA A 96 1.85 23.01 -12.00
CA ALA A 96 0.92 22.40 -11.07
C ALA A 96 -0.45 22.21 -11.70
N THR A 97 -1.18 21.19 -11.28
CA THR A 97 -2.59 20.98 -11.62
C THR A 97 -3.30 20.35 -10.44
N ALA A 98 -4.63 20.48 -10.41
CA ALA A 98 -5.44 19.95 -9.31
C ALA A 98 -5.23 18.42 -9.12
N GLY A 99 -5.15 17.98 -7.86
CA GLY A 99 -5.00 16.56 -7.53
C GLY A 99 -3.66 15.92 -7.88
N CYS A 100 -2.67 16.68 -8.37
CA CYS A 100 -1.35 16.18 -8.73
C CYS A 100 -0.25 16.82 -7.89
N LYS A 101 0.87 16.07 -7.73
CA LYS A 101 2.08 16.66 -7.17
C LYS A 101 2.65 17.67 -8.17
N PRO A 102 2.97 18.91 -7.74
CA PRO A 102 3.63 19.90 -8.60
C PRO A 102 4.91 19.34 -9.21
N LEU A 103 5.13 19.60 -10.48
CA LEU A 103 6.31 19.26 -11.23
C LEU A 103 7.28 20.43 -11.23
N ASN A 104 8.46 20.28 -10.61
CA ASN A 104 9.57 21.19 -10.80
C ASN A 104 10.38 20.64 -11.97
N TYR A 105 10.25 21.26 -13.13
CA TYR A 105 10.96 20.85 -14.33
C TYR A 105 12.25 21.64 -14.46
N THR A 106 13.36 20.93 -14.65
CA THR A 106 14.68 21.52 -14.96
C THR A 106 14.98 21.23 -16.41
N PHE A 107 15.30 22.26 -17.18
CA PHE A 107 15.69 22.13 -18.57
C PHE A 107 17.03 21.41 -18.70
N PRO A 108 17.20 20.49 -19.67
CA PRO A 108 18.50 19.91 -19.99
C PRO A 108 19.50 21.00 -20.37
N GLU A 109 20.76 20.89 -19.97
CA GLU A 109 21.79 21.89 -20.25
C GLU A 109 21.95 22.21 -21.75
N ALA A 110 21.76 21.22 -22.62
CA ALA A 110 21.82 21.38 -24.07
C ALA A 110 20.55 22.03 -24.67
N LEU A 111 19.48 22.21 -23.90
CA LEU A 111 18.18 22.69 -24.35
C LEU A 111 17.62 23.79 -23.42
N ILE A 112 18.52 24.61 -22.87
CA ILE A 112 18.11 25.80 -22.09
C ILE A 112 17.37 26.76 -23.02
N PRO A 113 16.22 27.35 -22.61
CA PRO A 113 15.46 28.26 -23.43
C PRO A 113 16.29 29.45 -23.93
N GLU A 114 16.29 29.68 -25.24
CA GLU A 114 16.97 30.79 -25.93
C GLU A 114 15.97 31.82 -26.37
N SER A 115 16.42 33.10 -26.42
CA SER A 115 15.60 34.23 -26.86
C SER A 115 15.01 34.01 -28.27
N GLY A 116 13.71 34.22 -28.41
CA GLY A 116 13.00 34.12 -29.68
C GLY A 116 12.81 32.71 -30.25
N VAL A 117 13.16 31.68 -29.48
CA VAL A 117 12.99 30.28 -29.91
C VAL A 117 11.70 29.71 -29.34
N THR A 118 10.98 28.94 -30.17
CA THR A 118 9.81 28.19 -29.76
C THR A 118 10.20 26.74 -29.40
N TYR A 119 9.76 26.27 -28.25
CA TYR A 119 9.96 24.91 -27.77
C TYR A 119 8.62 24.19 -27.65
N LEU A 120 8.63 22.89 -27.92
CA LEU A 120 7.48 22.01 -27.73
C LEU A 120 7.71 21.14 -26.50
N MET A 121 6.70 21.05 -25.64
CA MET A 121 6.72 20.21 -24.45
C MET A 121 5.46 19.36 -24.40
N ASP A 122 5.63 18.04 -24.28
CA ASP A 122 4.51 17.12 -24.11
C ASP A 122 4.43 16.68 -22.64
N LEU A 123 3.32 17.00 -21.99
CA LEU A 123 3.01 16.61 -20.63
C LEU A 123 2.04 15.46 -20.60
N SER A 124 2.24 14.55 -19.69
CA SER A 124 1.29 13.47 -19.41
C SER A 124 1.02 13.31 -17.93
N LEU A 125 -0.14 12.73 -17.63
CA LEU A 125 -0.51 12.32 -16.29
C LEU A 125 -0.17 10.83 -16.11
N GLU A 126 0.78 10.55 -15.23
CA GLU A 126 1.03 9.18 -14.79
C GLU A 126 0.29 8.90 -13.49
N SER A 127 -0.44 7.78 -13.47
CA SER A 127 -1.01 7.28 -12.24
C SER A 127 0.08 6.70 -11.35
N LEU A 128 0.15 7.16 -10.10
CA LEU A 128 1.02 6.57 -9.08
C LEU A 128 0.51 5.19 -8.62
N THR A 129 -0.74 4.88 -8.96
CA THR A 129 -1.40 3.62 -8.60
C THR A 129 -1.06 2.54 -9.62
N LYS A 130 0.11 1.92 -9.51
CA LYS A 130 0.48 0.74 -10.30
C LYS A 130 -0.09 -0.53 -9.66
N LEU A 131 -0.37 -1.54 -10.47
CA LEU A 131 -0.64 -2.88 -9.97
C LEU A 131 0.61 -3.38 -9.22
N ARG A 132 0.42 -3.87 -8.02
CA ARG A 132 1.50 -4.35 -7.15
C ARG A 132 1.20 -5.75 -6.69
N THR A 133 2.22 -6.58 -6.62
CA THR A 133 2.17 -7.92 -6.05
C THR A 133 2.84 -7.89 -4.68
N LEU A 134 2.19 -8.46 -3.68
CA LEU A 134 2.68 -8.61 -2.32
C LEU A 134 3.08 -10.05 -2.08
N ILE A 135 4.28 -10.26 -1.55
CA ILE A 135 4.74 -11.52 -0.98
C ILE A 135 5.31 -11.20 0.40
N LEU A 136 4.67 -11.68 1.46
CA LEU A 136 4.95 -11.24 2.82
C LEU A 136 4.96 -12.43 3.77
N PRO A 137 6.13 -13.01 4.08
CA PRO A 137 6.32 -13.86 5.24
C PRO A 137 5.82 -13.18 6.51
N SER A 138 5.09 -13.91 7.33
CA SER A 138 4.45 -13.41 8.53
C SER A 138 4.74 -14.28 9.75
N PHE A 139 4.64 -13.67 10.90
CA PHE A 139 4.75 -14.30 12.21
C PHE A 139 3.57 -13.86 13.06
N SER A 140 2.93 -14.82 13.71
CA SER A 140 1.82 -14.58 14.61
C SER A 140 2.22 -14.96 16.02
N TYR A 141 1.80 -14.14 16.97
CA TYR A 141 2.10 -14.32 18.38
C TYR A 141 0.86 -14.17 19.26
N ASN A 142 0.73 -15.08 20.17
CA ASN A 142 -0.12 -14.99 21.34
C ASN A 142 0.67 -15.60 22.51
N SER A 143 0.33 -15.24 23.75
CA SER A 143 1.03 -15.75 24.96
C SER A 143 1.10 -17.28 25.05
N ALA A 144 0.20 -17.99 24.38
CA ALA A 144 0.12 -19.46 24.42
C ALA A 144 0.85 -20.15 23.25
N GLN A 145 1.11 -19.43 22.14
CA GLN A 145 1.72 -20.04 20.94
C GLN A 145 2.19 -19.02 19.92
N THR A 146 2.99 -19.52 18.98
CA THR A 146 3.46 -18.81 17.80
C THR A 146 3.07 -19.57 16.54
N ALA A 147 2.92 -18.87 15.42
CA ALA A 147 2.71 -19.47 14.11
C ALA A 147 3.45 -18.67 13.03
N TRP A 148 3.78 -19.35 11.93
CA TRP A 148 4.43 -18.79 10.75
C TRP A 148 3.45 -18.78 9.60
N GLY A 149 3.56 -17.81 8.73
CA GLY A 149 2.68 -17.71 7.59
C GLY A 149 3.30 -17.04 6.39
N ILE A 150 2.52 -17.01 5.31
CA ILE A 150 2.81 -16.25 4.12
C ILE A 150 1.53 -15.58 3.65
N MET A 151 1.59 -14.27 3.45
CA MET A 151 0.53 -13.49 2.84
C MET A 151 0.92 -13.17 1.40
N LEU A 152 0.04 -13.50 0.46
CA LEU A 152 0.15 -13.18 -0.94
C LEU A 152 -0.96 -12.19 -1.30
N GLY A 153 -0.67 -11.20 -2.12
CA GLY A 153 -1.69 -10.23 -2.49
C GLY A 153 -1.42 -9.56 -3.82
N VAL A 154 -2.48 -9.03 -4.39
CA VAL A 154 -2.44 -8.20 -5.60
C VAL A 154 -3.29 -6.97 -5.36
N CYS A 155 -2.70 -5.79 -5.51
CA CYS A 155 -3.37 -4.53 -5.21
C CYS A 155 -2.97 -3.43 -6.20
N LYS A 156 -3.97 -2.70 -6.65
CA LYS A 156 -3.78 -1.38 -7.30
C LYS A 156 -4.16 -0.29 -6.27
N LYS A 157 -5.36 0.26 -6.34
CA LYS A 157 -5.99 1.06 -5.28
C LYS A 157 -6.77 0.15 -4.32
N ASN A 158 -7.43 -0.82 -4.92
CA ASN A 158 -8.16 -1.89 -4.29
C ASN A 158 -7.53 -3.21 -4.72
N GLY A 159 -7.55 -4.21 -3.85
CA GLY A 159 -6.94 -5.49 -4.13
C GLY A 159 -7.46 -6.60 -3.25
N ALA A 160 -6.90 -7.77 -3.45
CA ALA A 160 -7.21 -8.97 -2.68
C ALA A 160 -5.94 -9.56 -2.10
N PHE A 161 -6.09 -10.29 -1.01
CA PHE A 161 -5.01 -11.06 -0.42
C PHE A 161 -5.48 -12.46 -0.03
N PHE A 162 -4.52 -13.34 0.09
CA PHE A 162 -4.63 -14.67 0.69
C PHE A 162 -3.52 -14.80 1.72
N HIS A 163 -3.85 -15.33 2.91
CA HIS A 163 -2.90 -15.53 3.98
C HIS A 163 -3.05 -16.94 4.54
N ALA A 164 -1.97 -17.72 4.50
CA ALA A 164 -1.89 -19.05 5.06
C ALA A 164 -0.87 -19.06 6.19
N LYS A 165 -1.19 -19.72 7.29
CA LYS A 165 -0.27 -19.88 8.42
C LYS A 165 -0.42 -21.19 9.14
N THR A 166 0.64 -21.60 9.79
CA THR A 166 0.71 -22.82 10.57
C THR A 166 1.82 -22.75 11.62
N ASN A 167 1.80 -23.67 12.55
CA ASN A 167 2.94 -23.96 13.41
C ASN A 167 3.51 -25.36 13.10
N HIS A 168 4.62 -25.72 13.75
CA HIS A 168 5.32 -26.99 13.50
C HIS A 168 4.53 -28.25 13.94
N THR A 169 3.46 -28.09 14.72
CA THR A 169 2.57 -29.17 15.15
C THR A 169 1.30 -29.28 14.31
N TYR A 170 1.39 -28.82 13.05
CA TYR A 170 0.29 -28.92 12.08
C TYR A 170 -0.24 -30.37 11.99
N GLY A 171 -1.58 -30.49 11.96
CA GLY A 171 -2.24 -31.78 11.82
C GLY A 171 -2.53 -32.49 13.13
N LEU A 172 -2.07 -31.99 14.29
CA LEU A 172 -2.47 -32.53 15.59
C LEU A 172 -3.98 -32.31 15.79
N ASN A 173 -4.74 -33.38 15.71
CA ASN A 173 -6.18 -33.37 15.95
C ASN A 173 -6.58 -34.66 16.65
N PRO A 174 -6.40 -34.78 17.99
CA PRO A 174 -6.75 -35.98 18.75
C PRO A 174 -8.25 -36.28 18.66
N GLU A 175 -8.60 -37.52 18.47
CA GLU A 175 -9.98 -37.99 18.50
C GLU A 175 -10.58 -37.92 19.90
N THR A 176 -9.76 -38.21 20.91
CA THR A 176 -10.15 -38.14 22.33
C THR A 176 -10.18 -36.66 22.77
N SER A 177 -11.23 -36.29 23.50
CA SER A 177 -11.35 -34.95 24.10
C SER A 177 -11.46 -35.02 25.61
N CYS A 178 -10.93 -33.99 26.27
CA CYS A 178 -11.08 -33.78 27.71
C CYS A 178 -11.66 -32.41 28.01
N ASP A 179 -12.22 -32.23 29.20
CA ASP A 179 -12.64 -30.97 29.74
C ASP A 179 -11.46 -30.16 30.34
N ALA A 180 -11.74 -29.07 31.05
CA ALA A 180 -10.73 -28.22 31.71
C ALA A 180 -10.07 -28.93 32.90
N ASP A 181 -10.75 -29.88 33.51
CA ASP A 181 -10.29 -30.65 34.68
C ASP A 181 -9.57 -31.94 34.32
N GLY A 182 -9.48 -32.22 33.00
CA GLY A 182 -8.81 -33.43 32.47
C GLY A 182 -9.67 -34.67 32.53
N MET A 183 -11.01 -34.55 32.55
CA MET A 183 -11.91 -35.68 32.50
C MET A 183 -12.11 -36.13 31.05
N VAL A 184 -11.96 -37.40 30.77
CA VAL A 184 -12.17 -38.07 29.48
C VAL A 184 -13.32 -39.02 29.62
N ASP A 185 -14.39 -38.85 28.83
CA ASP A 185 -15.60 -39.69 28.86
C ASP A 185 -16.17 -39.93 30.30
N GLY A 186 -16.11 -38.89 31.13
CA GLY A 186 -16.58 -38.93 32.52
C GLY A 186 -15.64 -39.60 33.50
N GLY A 187 -14.50 -40.12 33.07
CA GLY A 187 -13.45 -40.69 33.87
C GLY A 187 -12.20 -39.81 33.99
N LYS A 188 -11.50 -39.88 35.12
CA LYS A 188 -10.26 -39.12 35.32
C LYS A 188 -9.12 -39.77 34.53
N ALA A 189 -8.52 -39.03 33.60
CA ALA A 189 -7.34 -39.47 32.86
C ALA A 189 -6.05 -39.05 33.56
N TRP A 190 -4.98 -39.82 33.34
CA TRP A 190 -3.67 -39.53 33.87
C TRP A 190 -2.82 -38.80 32.82
N PHE A 191 -2.48 -37.55 33.06
CA PHE A 191 -1.69 -36.73 32.18
C PHE A 191 -0.21 -36.69 32.57
N THR A 192 0.66 -36.60 31.57
CA THR A 192 2.13 -36.50 31.77
C THR A 192 2.60 -35.10 32.17
N GLY A 193 1.76 -34.10 32.07
CA GLY A 193 2.12 -32.67 32.19
C GLY A 193 2.60 -32.03 30.92
N GLU A 194 2.80 -32.81 29.85
CA GLU A 194 3.20 -32.27 28.54
C GLU A 194 1.98 -31.82 27.72
N SER A 195 2.16 -30.72 27.03
CA SER A 195 1.12 -30.18 26.13
C SER A 195 1.69 -29.82 24.77
N GLN A 196 0.87 -29.92 23.75
CA GLN A 196 1.17 -29.47 22.39
C GLN A 196 0.03 -28.60 21.89
N THR A 197 0.39 -27.62 21.07
CA THR A 197 -0.60 -26.74 20.45
C THR A 197 -0.45 -26.77 18.94
N SER A 198 -1.50 -27.18 18.24
CA SER A 198 -1.60 -27.08 16.79
C SER A 198 -2.28 -25.77 16.39
N ARG A 199 -1.74 -25.11 15.40
CA ARG A 199 -2.31 -23.90 14.83
C ARG A 199 -2.20 -23.92 13.31
N TRP A 200 -3.31 -23.69 12.64
CA TRP A 200 -3.34 -23.41 11.20
C TRP A 200 -4.51 -22.49 10.88
N ALA A 201 -4.37 -21.70 9.84
CA ALA A 201 -5.43 -20.86 9.32
C ALA A 201 -5.20 -20.52 7.84
N PHE A 202 -6.30 -20.37 7.13
CA PHE A 202 -6.36 -19.82 5.78
C PHE A 202 -7.37 -18.68 5.78
N THR A 203 -6.93 -17.50 5.37
CA THR A 203 -7.81 -16.34 5.24
C THR A 203 -7.63 -15.72 3.87
N ALA A 204 -8.68 -15.12 3.38
CA ALA A 204 -8.67 -14.32 2.17
C ALA A 204 -9.50 -13.06 2.40
N GLY A 205 -9.17 -12.00 1.70
CA GLY A 205 -9.87 -10.76 1.94
C GLY A 205 -9.50 -9.66 0.98
N TYR A 206 -9.92 -8.48 1.38
CA TYR A 206 -9.79 -7.26 0.63
C TYR A 206 -8.72 -6.36 1.24
N MET A 207 -7.95 -5.69 0.39
CA MET A 207 -7.03 -4.64 0.79
C MET A 207 -7.30 -3.36 0.02
N ARG A 208 -7.15 -2.22 0.69
CA ARG A 208 -7.35 -0.90 0.12
C ARG A 208 -6.19 0.01 0.45
N GLN A 209 -5.70 0.70 -0.57
CA GLN A 209 -4.70 1.73 -0.42
C GLN A 209 -5.31 2.96 0.24
N LEU A 210 -4.74 3.39 1.35
CA LEU A 210 -5.15 4.58 2.08
C LEU A 210 -4.44 5.81 1.56
N PHE A 211 -3.13 5.71 1.37
CA PHE A 211 -2.36 6.74 0.67
C PHE A 211 -1.26 6.12 -0.21
N ASN A 212 -0.83 6.89 -1.19
CA ASN A 212 0.24 6.53 -2.11
C ASN A 212 1.15 7.72 -2.36
N ARG A 213 2.43 7.55 -2.09
CA ARG A 213 3.50 8.49 -2.43
C ARG A 213 4.49 7.80 -3.35
N VAL A 214 5.42 8.55 -3.92
CA VAL A 214 6.43 8.01 -4.84
C VAL A 214 7.17 6.80 -4.25
N HIS A 215 7.58 6.89 -2.99
CA HIS A 215 8.40 5.86 -2.34
C HIS A 215 7.67 5.10 -1.23
N SER A 216 6.47 5.50 -0.83
CA SER A 216 5.75 4.87 0.28
C SER A 216 4.25 4.77 0.02
N SER A 217 3.63 3.73 0.56
CA SER A 217 2.19 3.53 0.50
C SER A 217 1.69 2.84 1.75
N LEU A 218 0.47 3.14 2.16
CA LEU A 218 -0.20 2.47 3.27
C LEU A 218 -1.46 1.80 2.75
N TYR A 219 -1.67 0.58 3.18
CA TYR A 219 -2.85 -0.22 2.88
C TYR A 219 -3.50 -0.65 4.19
N ILE A 220 -4.82 -0.67 4.20
CA ILE A 220 -5.61 -1.39 5.19
C ILE A 220 -6.07 -2.69 4.56
N TYR A 221 -6.10 -3.76 5.34
CA TYR A 221 -6.64 -5.03 4.89
C TYR A 221 -7.58 -5.62 5.93
N ALA A 222 -8.57 -6.38 5.46
CA ALA A 222 -9.47 -7.17 6.27
C ALA A 222 -9.93 -8.39 5.49
N GLY A 223 -10.09 -9.51 6.17
CA GLY A 223 -10.51 -10.75 5.55
C GLY A 223 -11.05 -11.76 6.53
N GLY A 224 -11.54 -12.84 5.97
CA GLY A 224 -12.07 -13.96 6.73
C GLY A 224 -11.67 -15.28 6.09
N GLY A 225 -11.85 -16.34 6.85
CA GLY A 225 -11.50 -17.67 6.42
C GLY A 225 -11.82 -18.72 7.45
N TYR A 226 -11.00 -19.75 7.48
CA TYR A 226 -11.18 -20.87 8.37
C TYR A 226 -9.84 -21.28 9.00
N GLY A 227 -9.87 -21.74 10.24
CA GLY A 227 -8.68 -22.20 10.93
C GLY A 227 -8.98 -22.92 12.22
N ALA A 228 -7.95 -23.49 12.78
CA ALA A 228 -8.03 -24.20 14.04
C ALA A 228 -6.87 -23.82 14.97
N ARG A 229 -7.17 -23.80 16.25
CA ARG A 229 -6.23 -23.83 17.35
C ARG A 229 -6.62 -24.96 18.29
N ILE A 230 -5.78 -25.98 18.38
CA ILE A 230 -6.03 -27.16 19.18
C ILE A 230 -4.95 -27.24 20.25
N LEU A 231 -5.35 -27.19 21.52
CA LEU A 231 -4.49 -27.55 22.64
C LEU A 231 -4.74 -29.03 22.97
N ALA A 232 -3.69 -29.82 23.05
CA ALA A 232 -3.76 -31.23 23.40
C ALA A 232 -2.82 -31.53 24.55
N TRP A 233 -3.33 -32.26 25.53
CA TRP A 233 -2.56 -32.79 26.65
C TRP A 233 -2.19 -34.23 26.39
N ARG A 234 -0.93 -34.57 26.67
CA ARG A 234 -0.43 -35.94 26.58
C ARG A 234 -0.88 -36.74 27.77
N MET A 235 -1.50 -37.87 27.52
CA MET A 235 -2.01 -38.78 28.56
C MET A 235 -1.48 -40.20 28.38
N TYR A 236 -1.53 -40.97 29.47
CA TYR A 236 -1.25 -42.38 29.44
C TYR A 236 -2.46 -43.15 28.87
N GLY A 237 -2.24 -43.91 27.80
CA GLY A 237 -3.23 -44.82 27.25
C GLY A 237 -3.35 -46.09 28.05
N THR A 238 -4.45 -46.80 27.92
CA THR A 238 -4.73 -48.06 28.59
C THR A 238 -3.81 -49.20 28.13
N ASP A 239 -3.20 -49.04 26.97
CA ASP A 239 -2.26 -49.99 26.34
C ASP A 239 -0.77 -49.69 26.67
N GLY A 240 -0.52 -48.78 27.59
CA GLY A 240 0.83 -48.35 27.95
C GLY A 240 1.50 -47.36 26.97
N ASN A 241 0.83 -47.00 25.89
CA ASN A 241 1.28 -46.02 24.95
C ASN A 241 0.83 -44.62 25.36
N TYR A 242 1.54 -43.61 24.84
CA TYR A 242 1.10 -42.21 25.02
C TYR A 242 0.12 -41.80 23.92
N THR A 243 -0.96 -41.14 24.33
CA THR A 243 -1.93 -40.54 23.42
C THR A 243 -2.12 -39.08 23.77
N TYR A 244 -2.85 -38.36 22.93
CA TYR A 244 -3.20 -36.95 23.17
C TYR A 244 -4.71 -36.82 23.32
N ALA A 245 -5.13 -35.98 24.27
CA ALA A 245 -6.52 -35.57 24.41
C ALA A 245 -6.67 -34.08 24.09
N ARG A 246 -7.61 -33.74 23.22
CA ARG A 246 -7.97 -32.35 22.87
C ARG A 246 -8.65 -31.70 24.07
N VAL A 247 -8.13 -30.58 24.52
CA VAL A 247 -8.72 -29.77 25.59
C VAL A 247 -9.84 -28.89 25.00
N SER A 248 -11.09 -29.35 25.14
CA SER A 248 -12.26 -28.78 24.47
C SER A 248 -12.51 -27.28 24.79
N PRO A 249 -12.41 -26.80 26.05
CA PRO A 249 -12.73 -25.41 26.38
C PRO A 249 -11.81 -24.36 25.75
N VAL A 250 -10.59 -24.76 25.35
CA VAL A 250 -9.55 -23.87 24.83
C VAL A 250 -9.09 -24.23 23.41
N SER A 251 -9.76 -25.21 22.80
CA SER A 251 -9.55 -25.60 21.40
C SER A 251 -10.67 -25.03 20.55
N TYR A 252 -10.30 -24.25 19.55
CA TYR A 252 -11.22 -23.53 18.67
C TYR A 252 -10.97 -23.95 17.23
N GLU A 253 -12.05 -24.17 16.49
CA GLU A 253 -12.01 -24.52 15.07
C GLU A 253 -13.19 -23.86 14.38
N GLY A 254 -12.94 -23.08 13.33
CA GLY A 254 -13.98 -22.39 12.60
C GLY A 254 -13.56 -21.06 12.00
N LEU A 255 -14.46 -20.09 12.07
CA LEU A 255 -14.31 -18.79 11.44
C LEU A 255 -13.05 -18.06 11.93
N GLU A 256 -12.18 -17.72 10.99
CA GLU A 256 -11.07 -16.80 11.18
C GLU A 256 -11.44 -15.43 10.62
N VAL A 257 -11.08 -14.40 11.36
CA VAL A 257 -11.19 -13.00 10.90
C VAL A 257 -9.87 -12.32 11.19
N GLU A 258 -9.34 -11.60 10.19
CA GLU A 258 -8.13 -10.80 10.37
C GLU A 258 -8.30 -9.41 9.81
N ALA A 259 -7.58 -8.45 10.41
CA ALA A 259 -7.49 -7.08 9.93
C ALA A 259 -6.14 -6.47 10.32
N GLY A 260 -5.66 -5.52 9.52
CA GLY A 260 -4.40 -4.86 9.81
C GLY A 260 -4.02 -3.81 8.78
N LEU A 261 -2.76 -3.41 8.87
CA LEU A 261 -2.13 -2.42 8.01
C LEU A 261 -0.91 -3.03 7.31
N ILE A 262 -0.66 -2.60 6.08
CA ILE A 262 0.57 -2.92 5.34
C ILE A 262 1.19 -1.58 4.93
N TYR A 263 2.40 -1.32 5.40
CA TYR A 263 3.19 -0.17 5.00
C TYR A 263 4.28 -0.59 4.02
N ARG A 264 4.28 0.02 2.83
CA ARG A 264 5.32 -0.18 1.81
C ARG A 264 6.28 0.99 1.81
N PHE A 265 7.57 0.69 1.80
CA PHE A 265 8.65 1.64 1.55
C PHE A 265 9.55 1.11 0.43
N HIS A 266 9.54 1.79 -0.72
CA HIS A 266 10.13 1.31 -1.98
C HIS A 266 9.53 -0.05 -2.38
N TRP A 267 10.33 -1.11 -2.29
CA TRP A 267 9.94 -2.50 -2.56
C TRP A 267 9.68 -3.31 -1.28
N LEU A 268 10.11 -2.81 -0.12
CA LEU A 268 9.88 -3.45 1.17
C LEU A 268 8.46 -3.22 1.65
N ALA A 269 7.87 -4.24 2.23
CA ALA A 269 6.55 -4.22 2.86
C ALA A 269 6.63 -4.70 4.31
N PHE A 270 5.93 -3.99 5.19
CA PHE A 270 5.80 -4.32 6.60
C PHE A 270 4.32 -4.44 6.91
N SER A 271 3.92 -5.49 7.62
CA SER A 271 2.54 -5.62 8.09
C SER A 271 2.46 -5.68 9.60
N ALA A 272 1.36 -5.17 10.13
CA ALA A 272 0.95 -5.34 11.51
C ALA A 272 -0.57 -5.49 11.56
N GLY A 273 -1.07 -6.47 12.29
CA GLY A 273 -2.50 -6.75 12.35
C GLY A 273 -2.88 -7.63 13.53
N VAL A 274 -4.15 -7.94 13.57
CA VAL A 274 -4.75 -8.84 14.55
C VAL A 274 -5.60 -9.87 13.83
N GLN A 275 -5.64 -11.06 14.38
CA GLN A 275 -6.45 -12.15 13.88
C GLN A 275 -7.18 -12.82 15.04
N THR A 276 -8.38 -13.31 14.79
CA THR A 276 -9.18 -13.98 15.79
C THR A 276 -9.87 -15.20 15.21
N ASN A 277 -9.91 -16.29 16.01
CA ASN A 277 -10.69 -17.46 15.71
C ASN A 277 -11.95 -17.47 16.56
N GLN A 278 -13.12 -17.48 15.92
CA GLN A 278 -14.44 -17.44 16.55
C GLN A 278 -14.62 -16.30 17.58
N PHE A 279 -13.80 -15.22 17.51
CA PHE A 279 -13.74 -14.14 18.50
C PHE A 279 -13.42 -14.59 19.95
N LYS A 280 -12.97 -15.84 20.13
CA LYS A 280 -12.57 -16.43 21.42
C LYS A 280 -11.07 -16.46 21.62
N TYR A 281 -10.32 -16.56 20.52
CA TYR A 281 -8.87 -16.57 20.51
C TYR A 281 -8.37 -15.43 19.61
N ALA A 282 -7.45 -14.64 20.11
CA ALA A 282 -6.85 -13.53 19.36
C ALA A 282 -5.32 -13.60 19.37
N GLU A 283 -4.70 -13.20 18.28
CA GLU A 283 -3.25 -13.13 18.11
C GLU A 283 -2.84 -11.88 17.32
N ALA A 284 -1.65 -11.38 17.60
CA ALA A 284 -1.02 -10.33 16.82
C ALA A 284 -0.26 -10.95 15.64
N ASN A 285 -0.40 -10.34 14.47
CA ASN A 285 0.31 -10.70 13.24
C ASN A 285 1.29 -9.61 12.88
N MET A 286 2.52 -9.98 12.52
CA MET A 286 3.52 -9.10 11.95
C MET A 286 4.14 -9.78 10.75
N GLY A 287 4.59 -8.98 9.77
CA GLY A 287 5.27 -9.53 8.60
C GLY A 287 6.23 -8.54 7.98
N ILE A 288 7.23 -9.08 7.30
CA ILE A 288 8.20 -8.34 6.51
C ILE A 288 8.34 -9.07 5.18
N GLY A 289 8.23 -8.34 4.08
CA GLY A 289 8.29 -8.92 2.75
C GLY A 289 8.50 -7.88 1.65
N VAL A 290 8.02 -8.20 0.46
CA VAL A 290 8.20 -7.39 -0.74
C VAL A 290 6.86 -7.04 -1.39
N MET A 291 6.79 -5.82 -1.95
CA MET A 291 5.66 -5.36 -2.75
C MET A 291 6.18 -4.59 -3.96
N PHE A 292 6.04 -5.12 -5.16
CA PHE A 292 6.57 -4.61 -6.43
C PHE A 292 5.51 -4.46 -7.52
#